data_a6ef240bbbed2e6b785f25168c2135d9
#
_entry.id   a6ef240bbbed2e6b785f25168c2135d9
#
_cell.length_a   1.000
_cell.length_b   1.000
_cell.length_c   1.000
_cell.angle_alpha   90.00
_cell.angle_beta   90.00
_cell.angle_gamma   90.00
#
_symmetry.space_group_name_H-M   'P 1'
#
loop_
_entity.id
_entity.type
_entity.pdbx_description
1 polymer ?
#
loop_
_entity_poly.entity_id
_entity_poly.type
_entity_poly.pdbx_seq_one_letter_code
_entity_poly.pdbx_strand_id
1 'polypeptide(L)'
;MNTATRNTNGTTIVDVTGHIDIGSSPRLRKTMLESLKSCQRLAANLAAVKYIDSSGIASLLEVLKEARNTRKTFVLFGLTVGVREVLQLTRLTGVFEIYEREDEAVAAGKAAS
;
A
#
# COMPACT_ATOMS: atom_id res chain seq x y z
N MET A 1 4.31 11.45 -9.27
CA MET A 1 3.43 10.51 -8.55
C MET A 1 2.03 11.08 -8.44
N ASN A 2 1.05 10.28 -8.73
CA ASN A 2 -0.36 10.63 -8.55
C ASN A 2 -1.06 9.55 -7.75
N THR A 3 -2.13 9.94 -7.05
CA THR A 3 -2.94 9.00 -6.28
C THR A 3 -4.42 9.23 -6.56
N ALA A 4 -5.20 8.15 -6.51
CA ALA A 4 -6.66 8.20 -6.57
C ALA A 4 -7.20 7.21 -5.55
N THR A 5 -8.23 7.59 -4.83
CA THR A 5 -8.80 6.77 -3.76
C THR A 5 -10.20 6.31 -4.16
N ARG A 6 -10.49 5.03 -3.97
CA ARG A 6 -11.80 4.44 -4.27
C ARG A 6 -12.11 3.35 -3.25
N ASN A 7 -13.37 2.97 -3.17
CA ASN A 7 -13.82 1.91 -2.27
C ASN A 7 -14.41 0.75 -3.07
N THR A 8 -14.05 -0.47 -2.70
CA THR A 8 -14.55 -1.69 -3.32
C THR A 8 -14.86 -2.72 -2.24
N ASN A 9 -16.14 -3.01 -2.05
CA ASN A 9 -16.59 -4.04 -1.10
C ASN A 9 -16.00 -3.89 0.30
N GLY A 10 -15.94 -2.66 0.81
CA GLY A 10 -15.45 -2.39 2.15
C GLY A 10 -13.94 -2.21 2.26
N THR A 11 -13.21 -2.37 1.17
CA THR A 11 -11.77 -2.09 1.13
C THR A 11 -11.55 -0.74 0.44
N THR A 12 -10.83 0.16 1.09
CA THR A 12 -10.42 1.41 0.46
C THR A 12 -9.13 1.16 -0.30
N ILE A 13 -9.11 1.53 -1.58
CA ILE A 13 -7.95 1.31 -2.44
C ILE A 13 -7.37 2.67 -2.81
N VAL A 14 -6.05 2.80 -2.63
CA VAL A 14 -5.29 3.94 -3.14
C VAL A 14 -4.52 3.47 -4.35
N ASP A 15 -4.92 3.96 -5.53
CA ASP A 15 -4.20 3.72 -6.77
C ASP A 15 -3.04 4.70 -6.86
N VAL A 16 -1.82 4.18 -6.94
CA VAL A 16 -0.61 5.00 -7.00
C VAL A 16 0.05 4.84 -8.36
N THR A 17 0.46 5.95 -8.97
CA THR A 17 1.13 5.93 -10.27
C THR A 17 2.44 6.70 -10.23
N GLY A 18 3.41 6.27 -11.05
CA GLY A 18 4.65 6.98 -11.27
C GLY A 18 5.77 6.53 -10.34
N HIS A 19 6.53 7.49 -9.83
CA HIS A 19 7.71 7.24 -9.01
C HIS A 19 7.44 7.66 -7.56
N ILE A 20 7.80 6.79 -6.62
CA ILE A 20 7.73 7.09 -5.19
C ILE A 20 9.16 7.31 -4.71
N ASP A 21 9.51 8.57 -4.48
CA ASP A 21 10.85 8.99 -4.09
C ASP A 21 10.77 9.98 -2.93
N ILE A 22 11.91 10.56 -2.56
CA ILE A 22 11.97 11.47 -1.43
C ILE A 22 11.09 12.71 -1.62
N GLY A 23 10.86 13.12 -2.87
CA GLY A 23 10.00 14.27 -3.18
C GLY A 23 8.51 13.96 -3.09
N SER A 24 8.10 12.72 -3.28
CA SER A 24 6.69 12.32 -3.30
C SER A 24 6.25 11.49 -2.09
N SER A 25 7.19 10.84 -1.41
CA SER A 25 6.84 9.94 -0.29
C SER A 25 6.10 10.61 0.87
N PRO A 26 6.40 11.88 1.26
CA PRO A 26 5.61 12.53 2.32
C PRO A 26 4.14 12.70 1.94
N ARG A 27 3.87 13.04 0.67
CA ARG A 27 2.50 13.21 0.18
C ARG A 27 1.77 11.87 0.13
N LEU A 28 2.46 10.82 -0.30
CA LEU A 28 1.89 9.47 -0.31
C LEU A 28 1.52 9.02 1.11
N ARG A 29 2.43 9.20 2.05
CA ARG A 29 2.19 8.85 3.45
C ARG A 29 0.97 9.59 3.99
N LYS A 30 0.89 10.89 3.76
CA LYS A 30 -0.24 11.71 4.22
C LYS A 30 -1.56 11.20 3.65
N THR A 31 -1.60 10.95 2.35
CA THR A 31 -2.80 10.44 1.66
C THR A 31 -3.25 9.10 2.27
N MET A 32 -2.32 8.18 2.47
CA MET A 32 -2.64 6.87 3.01
C MET A 32 -3.07 6.93 4.48
N LEU A 33 -2.40 7.74 5.30
CA LEU A 33 -2.78 7.89 6.70
C LEU A 33 -4.16 8.52 6.85
N GLU A 34 -4.49 9.50 6.01
CA GLU A 34 -5.82 10.10 6.01
C GLU A 34 -6.89 9.09 5.58
N SER A 35 -6.61 8.30 4.54
CA SER A 35 -7.53 7.26 4.08
C SER A 35 -7.74 6.20 5.16
N LEU A 36 -6.69 5.85 5.89
CA LEU A 36 -6.76 4.84 6.95
C LEU A 36 -7.73 5.24 8.06
N LYS A 37 -7.87 6.54 8.34
CA LYS A 37 -8.78 7.02 9.38
C LYS A 37 -10.24 6.68 9.11
N SER A 38 -10.63 6.55 7.85
CA SER A 38 -12.02 6.33 7.45
C SER A 38 -12.31 4.93 6.96
N CYS A 39 -11.40 3.98 7.13
CA CYS A 39 -11.62 2.59 6.71
C CYS A 39 -11.04 1.61 7.71
N GLN A 40 -11.45 0.34 7.62
CA GLN A 40 -10.85 -0.75 8.40
C GLN A 40 -9.79 -1.50 7.60
N ARG A 41 -9.88 -1.44 6.27
CA ARG A 41 -8.94 -2.13 5.39
C ARG A 41 -8.53 -1.18 4.26
N LEU A 42 -7.22 -0.96 4.17
CA LEU A 42 -6.61 -0.11 3.14
C LEU A 42 -5.71 -0.96 2.27
N ALA A 43 -5.86 -0.85 0.95
CA ALA A 43 -5.01 -1.53 -0.01
C ALA A 43 -4.30 -0.51 -0.90
N ALA A 44 -3.01 -0.67 -1.07
CA ALA A 44 -2.23 0.14 -1.99
C ALA A 44 -2.06 -0.61 -3.31
N ASN A 45 -2.56 -0.04 -4.39
CA ASN A 45 -2.37 -0.57 -5.74
C ASN A 45 -1.09 0.01 -6.31
N LEU A 46 -0.07 -0.83 -6.47
CA LEU A 46 1.26 -0.43 -6.93
C LEU A 46 1.53 -0.86 -8.38
N ALA A 47 0.51 -1.30 -9.11
CA ALA A 47 0.68 -1.84 -10.46
C ALA A 47 1.21 -0.80 -11.46
N ALA A 48 0.97 0.48 -11.20
CA ALA A 48 1.46 1.56 -12.05
C ALA A 48 2.64 2.33 -11.41
N VAL A 49 3.25 1.78 -10.38
CA VAL A 49 4.45 2.36 -9.75
C VAL A 49 5.69 1.80 -10.45
N LYS A 50 6.43 2.68 -11.10
CA LYS A 50 7.61 2.29 -11.88
C LYS A 50 8.88 2.22 -11.03
N TYR A 51 8.91 2.97 -9.94
CA TYR A 51 10.09 3.09 -9.10
C TYR A 51 9.70 3.46 -7.67
N ILE A 52 10.40 2.87 -6.71
CA ILE A 52 10.28 3.22 -5.30
C ILE A 52 11.67 3.19 -4.69
N ASP A 53 11.98 4.19 -3.87
CA ASP A 53 13.25 4.22 -3.14
C ASP A 53 13.02 3.95 -1.64
N SER A 54 14.08 4.08 -0.85
CA SER A 54 14.01 3.80 0.59
C SER A 54 13.06 4.74 1.33
N SER A 55 12.89 5.99 0.85
CA SER A 55 11.94 6.91 1.47
C SER A 55 10.49 6.47 1.25
N GLY A 56 10.20 5.92 0.07
CA GLY A 56 8.89 5.36 -0.23
C GLY A 56 8.61 4.13 0.61
N ILE A 57 9.58 3.24 0.73
CA ILE A 57 9.47 2.04 1.59
C ILE A 57 9.21 2.47 3.05
N ALA A 58 9.95 3.46 3.55
CA ALA A 58 9.75 3.96 4.91
C ALA A 58 8.34 4.51 5.11
N SER A 59 7.79 5.20 4.10
CA SER A 59 6.42 5.70 4.16
C SER A 59 5.39 4.57 4.24
N LEU A 60 5.58 3.52 3.45
CA LEU A 60 4.69 2.35 3.50
C LEU A 60 4.77 1.64 4.86
N LEU A 61 5.97 1.55 5.44
CA LEU A 61 6.14 0.96 6.77
C LEU A 61 5.44 1.78 7.86
N GLU A 62 5.47 3.11 7.77
CA GLU A 62 4.75 3.97 8.71
C GLU A 62 3.25 3.75 8.62
N VAL A 63 2.71 3.60 7.43
CA VAL A 63 1.27 3.31 7.23
C VAL A 63 0.92 1.95 7.84
N LEU A 64 1.75 0.94 7.61
CA LEU A 64 1.55 -0.39 8.20
C LEU A 64 1.56 -0.33 9.72
N LYS A 65 2.51 0.39 10.29
CA LYS A 65 2.63 0.56 11.74
C LYS A 65 1.38 1.22 12.31
N GLU A 66 0.90 2.29 11.68
CA GLU A 66 -0.31 2.97 12.13
C GLU A 66 -1.55 2.07 12.02
N ALA A 67 -1.64 1.28 10.95
CA ALA A 67 -2.73 0.33 10.79
C ALA A 67 -2.75 -0.67 11.95
N ARG A 68 -1.59 -1.24 12.29
CA ARG A 68 -1.47 -2.17 13.41
C ARG A 68 -1.81 -1.51 14.74
N ASN A 69 -1.34 -0.28 14.96
CA ASN A 69 -1.62 0.46 16.21
C ASN A 69 -3.10 0.77 16.38
N THR A 70 -3.84 0.92 15.29
CA THR A 70 -5.27 1.24 15.31
C THR A 70 -6.16 0.03 15.01
N ARG A 71 -5.58 -1.18 14.97
CA ARG A 71 -6.28 -2.45 14.70
C ARG A 71 -6.98 -2.45 13.35
N LYS A 72 -6.29 -1.92 12.35
CA LYS A 72 -6.73 -1.90 10.96
C LYS A 72 -5.79 -2.72 10.11
N THR A 73 -6.18 -3.01 8.88
CA THR A 73 -5.38 -3.82 7.95
C THR A 73 -4.87 -2.95 6.82
N PHE A 74 -3.60 -3.10 6.49
CA PHE A 74 -2.98 -2.46 5.33
C PHE A 74 -2.29 -3.51 4.48
N VAL A 75 -2.65 -3.58 3.20
CA VAL A 75 -2.10 -4.57 2.27
C VAL A 75 -1.59 -3.87 1.00
N LEU A 76 -0.72 -4.57 0.28
CA LEU A 76 -0.20 -4.13 -1.02
C LEU A 76 -0.66 -5.12 -2.09
N PHE A 77 -0.88 -4.65 -3.32
CA PHE A 77 -1.10 -5.57 -4.42
C PHE A 77 -0.57 -5.02 -5.74
N GLY A 78 -0.37 -5.93 -6.69
CA GLY A 78 0.03 -5.56 -8.03
C GLY A 78 1.47 -5.07 -8.15
N LEU A 79 2.39 -5.55 -7.30
CA LEU A 79 3.76 -5.07 -7.31
C LEU A 79 4.43 -5.31 -8.67
N THR A 80 5.03 -4.25 -9.21
CA THR A 80 5.90 -4.38 -10.39
C THR A 80 7.18 -5.12 -9.99
N VAL A 81 7.90 -5.63 -10.98
CA VAL A 81 9.18 -6.32 -10.74
C VAL A 81 10.14 -5.42 -9.97
N GLY A 82 10.22 -4.15 -10.35
CA GLY A 82 11.13 -3.20 -9.68
C GLY A 82 10.78 -2.97 -8.22
N VAL A 83 9.50 -2.80 -7.90
CA VAL A 83 9.06 -2.61 -6.50
C VAL A 83 9.30 -3.89 -5.70
N ARG A 84 9.00 -5.04 -6.28
CA ARG A 84 9.21 -6.33 -5.61
C ARG A 84 10.69 -6.55 -5.30
N GLU A 85 11.57 -6.21 -6.24
CA GLU A 85 13.02 -6.34 -6.03
C GLU A 85 13.50 -5.48 -4.84
N VAL A 86 13.01 -4.24 -4.73
CA VAL A 86 13.39 -3.37 -3.61
C VAL A 86 12.93 -3.98 -2.29
N LEU A 87 11.71 -4.52 -2.24
CA LEU A 87 11.21 -5.19 -1.03
C LEU A 87 12.03 -6.44 -0.69
N GLN A 88 12.43 -7.21 -1.69
CA GLN A 88 13.27 -8.39 -1.49
C GLN A 88 14.66 -8.00 -0.96
N LEU A 89 15.29 -6.99 -1.55
CA LEU A 89 16.61 -6.53 -1.14
C LEU A 89 16.61 -5.97 0.28
N THR A 90 15.52 -5.35 0.69
CA THR A 90 15.38 -4.81 2.04
C THR A 90 14.79 -5.83 3.02
N ARG A 91 14.51 -7.05 2.55
CA ARG A 91 13.94 -8.14 3.35
C ARG A 91 12.57 -7.81 3.94
N LEU A 92 11.76 -7.07 3.20
CA LEU A 92 10.46 -6.62 3.66
C LEU A 92 9.27 -7.35 3.03
N THR A 93 9.52 -8.31 2.13
CA THR A 93 8.43 -9.07 1.50
C THR A 93 7.60 -9.86 2.51
N GLY A 94 8.19 -10.29 3.61
CA GLY A 94 7.47 -11.00 4.68
C GLY A 94 6.84 -10.06 5.71
N VAL A 95 7.11 -8.76 5.63
CA VAL A 95 6.55 -7.78 6.56
C VAL A 95 5.18 -7.29 6.11
N PHE A 96 5.01 -7.12 4.80
CA PHE A 96 3.75 -6.68 4.23
C PHE A 96 2.91 -7.87 3.78
N GLU A 97 1.60 -7.73 3.89
CA GLU A 97 0.65 -8.66 3.26
C GLU A 97 0.51 -8.24 1.80
N ILE A 98 0.90 -9.11 0.88
CA ILE A 98 1.03 -8.79 -0.55
C ILE A 98 0.17 -9.75 -1.38
N TYR A 99 -0.58 -9.20 -2.33
CA TYR A 99 -1.39 -9.96 -3.28
C TYR A 99 -0.96 -9.62 -4.70
N GLU A 100 -1.17 -10.57 -5.62
CA GLU A 100 -0.86 -10.35 -7.02
C GLU A 100 -1.87 -9.42 -7.68
N ARG A 101 -3.17 -9.56 -7.33
CA ARG A 101 -4.26 -8.86 -7.99
C ARG A 101 -5.20 -8.20 -6.99
N GLU A 102 -5.94 -7.21 -7.48
CA GLU A 102 -6.91 -6.47 -6.70
C GLU A 102 -8.02 -7.36 -6.14
N ASP A 103 -8.57 -8.26 -6.96
CA ASP A 103 -9.65 -9.14 -6.53
C ASP A 103 -9.22 -10.03 -5.37
N GLU A 104 -7.97 -10.49 -5.37
CA GLU A 104 -7.43 -11.27 -4.27
C GLU A 104 -7.30 -10.44 -3.00
N ALA A 105 -6.82 -9.20 -3.11
CA ALA A 105 -6.67 -8.30 -1.97
C ALA A 105 -8.02 -7.96 -1.34
N VAL A 106 -9.04 -7.73 -2.15
CA VAL A 106 -10.40 -7.42 -1.70
C VAL A 106 -11.07 -8.66 -1.11
N ALA A 107 -10.94 -9.83 -1.77
CA ALA A 107 -11.53 -11.08 -1.31
C ALA A 107 -10.97 -11.52 0.05
N ALA A 108 -9.68 -11.30 0.29
CA ALA A 108 -9.05 -11.63 1.58
C ALA A 108 -9.70 -10.86 2.73
N GLY A 109 -10.07 -9.59 2.50
CA GLY A 109 -10.79 -8.79 3.50
C GLY A 109 -12.18 -9.35 3.78
N LYS A 110 -12.89 -9.79 2.76
CA LYS A 110 -14.20 -10.42 2.91
C LYS A 110 -14.12 -11.76 3.63
N ALA A 111 -13.10 -12.56 3.31
CA ALA A 111 -12.92 -13.88 3.92
C ALA A 111 -12.59 -13.77 5.41
N ALA A 112 -11.99 -12.66 5.84
CA ALA A 112 -11.62 -12.42 7.23
C ALA A 112 -12.80 -11.95 8.08
N SER A 113 -13.88 -11.56 7.44
CA SER A 113 -15.11 -11.13 8.16
C SER A 113 -16.14 -12.27 8.24
#